data_40b10e9f0103a88e6d387008593d8ac9
#
_entry.id   40b10e9f0103a88e6d387008593d8ac9
#
_cell.length_a   1.000
_cell.length_b   1.000
_cell.length_c   1.000
_cell.angle_alpha   90.00
_cell.angle_beta   90.00
_cell.angle_gamma   90.00
#
_symmetry.space_group_name_H-M   'P 1'
#
loop_
_entity.id
_entity.type
_entity.pdbx_description
1 polymer ?
#
loop_
_entity_poly.entity_id
_entity_poly.type
_entity_poly.pdbx_seq_one_letter_code
_entity_poly.pdbx_strand_id
1 'polypeptide(L)'
;MPRILTVDGHTPRIDAGAFVAEGATLAGQVHLAAGVSVWFGCVLRSERATVTVGRDTNLQDLTIIHTDEGVPAAIGERVTVGHRAILHGCTVEDDALIGMGAIVLNGARIGAGAVVGAGAVVREGQEVPPGTLAVGVPAKVREAELPPVPRRNVAGYLALAELYRHAEPARGPEHGPGEDHA
;
A
#
# COMPACT_ATOMS: atom_id res chain seq x y z
N MET A 1 3.77 17.65 3.51
CA MET A 1 4.78 16.64 3.92
C MET A 1 4.07 15.42 4.52
N PRO A 2 4.62 14.20 4.42
CA PRO A 2 4.09 13.04 5.13
C PRO A 2 4.17 13.22 6.65
N ARG A 3 3.30 12.55 7.41
CA ARG A 3 3.33 12.53 8.87
C ARG A 3 4.08 11.28 9.34
N ILE A 4 5.24 11.45 9.96
CA ILE A 4 6.04 10.36 10.52
C ILE A 4 5.99 10.49 12.04
N LEU A 5 5.43 9.48 12.72
CA LEU A 5 5.16 9.53 14.15
C LEU A 5 5.94 8.44 14.90
N THR A 6 6.67 8.85 15.91
CA THR A 6 7.22 7.92 16.90
C THR A 6 6.12 7.53 17.88
N VAL A 7 5.91 6.23 18.04
CA VAL A 7 4.90 5.67 18.96
C VAL A 7 5.57 4.63 19.83
N ASP A 8 5.42 4.73 21.15
CA ASP A 8 6.01 3.84 22.15
C ASP A 8 7.53 3.59 21.92
N GLY A 9 8.26 4.67 21.63
CA GLY A 9 9.71 4.64 21.36
C GLY A 9 10.12 4.12 19.98
N HIS A 10 9.18 3.69 19.13
CA HIS A 10 9.42 3.19 17.79
C HIS A 10 9.15 4.27 16.74
N THR A 11 10.17 4.57 15.93
CA THR A 11 10.09 5.48 14.79
C THR A 11 10.11 4.69 13.49
N PRO A 12 9.25 5.02 12.51
CA PRO A 12 9.29 4.39 11.19
C PRO A 12 10.69 4.44 10.55
N ARG A 13 11.13 3.30 10.02
CA ARG A 13 12.38 3.19 9.26
C ARG A 13 12.07 3.21 7.77
N ILE A 14 12.54 4.25 7.11
CA ILE A 14 12.23 4.51 5.70
C ILE A 14 13.55 4.55 4.95
N ASP A 15 13.73 3.65 3.98
CA ASP A 15 14.91 3.67 3.10
C ASP A 15 14.93 5.00 2.29
N ALA A 16 16.13 5.52 2.04
CA ALA A 16 16.30 6.78 1.31
C ALA A 16 15.76 6.72 -0.13
N GLY A 17 15.68 5.52 -0.72
CA GLY A 17 15.08 5.29 -2.04
C GLY A 17 13.56 5.16 -2.02
N ALA A 18 12.90 5.13 -0.85
CA ALA A 18 11.45 5.08 -0.79
C ALA A 18 10.81 6.45 -1.08
N PHE A 19 9.60 6.43 -1.63
CA PHE A 19 8.77 7.61 -1.85
C PHE A 19 7.58 7.60 -0.88
N VAL A 20 7.36 8.68 -0.17
CA VAL A 20 6.20 8.85 0.72
C VAL A 20 5.51 10.16 0.35
N ALA A 21 4.31 10.06 -0.20
CA ALA A 21 3.54 11.20 -0.65
C ALA A 21 3.08 12.10 0.50
N GLU A 22 2.78 13.35 0.19
CA GLU A 22 2.16 14.27 1.12
C GLU A 22 0.82 13.72 1.64
N GLY A 23 0.53 13.96 2.93
CA GLY A 23 -0.69 13.47 3.57
C GLY A 23 -0.69 11.99 3.95
N ALA A 24 0.32 11.20 3.55
CA ALA A 24 0.48 9.85 4.08
C ALA A 24 0.95 9.91 5.55
N THR A 25 0.50 8.94 6.36
CA THR A 25 0.85 8.81 7.79
C THR A 25 1.51 7.48 8.06
N LEU A 26 2.71 7.50 8.63
CA LEU A 26 3.44 6.33 9.10
C LEU A 26 3.68 6.47 10.61
N ALA A 27 3.28 5.47 11.39
CA ALA A 27 3.36 5.53 12.86
C ALA A 27 3.87 4.22 13.47
N GLY A 28 4.85 4.32 14.35
CA GLY A 28 5.38 3.18 15.12
C GLY A 28 6.32 2.28 14.33
N GLN A 29 6.16 0.96 14.48
CA GLN A 29 7.06 -0.06 13.92
C GLN A 29 6.81 -0.32 12.44
N VAL A 30 7.08 0.66 11.59
CA VAL A 30 6.91 0.57 10.12
C VAL A 30 8.29 0.57 9.45
N HIS A 31 8.54 -0.40 8.58
CA HIS A 31 9.78 -0.53 7.83
C HIS A 31 9.50 -0.54 6.33
N LEU A 32 10.03 0.44 5.61
CA LEU A 32 9.94 0.54 4.15
C LEU A 32 11.31 0.30 3.52
N ALA A 33 11.37 -0.66 2.60
CA ALA A 33 12.58 -0.94 1.82
C ALA A 33 12.75 0.06 0.65
N ALA A 34 13.89 -0.02 -0.04
CA ALA A 34 14.18 0.80 -1.21
C ALA A 34 13.14 0.60 -2.33
N GLY A 35 12.81 1.67 -3.06
CA GLY A 35 11.86 1.66 -4.16
C GLY A 35 10.38 1.55 -3.74
N VAL A 36 10.09 1.40 -2.44
CA VAL A 36 8.70 1.45 -1.95
C VAL A 36 8.10 2.81 -2.25
N SER A 37 6.84 2.82 -2.75
CA SER A 37 6.08 4.06 -2.90
C SER A 37 4.77 4.00 -2.09
N VAL A 38 4.61 4.97 -1.18
CA VAL A 38 3.42 5.16 -0.34
C VAL A 38 2.70 6.41 -0.80
N TRP A 39 1.50 6.24 -1.34
CA TRP A 39 0.76 7.31 -2.02
C TRP A 39 -0.14 8.10 -1.08
N PHE A 40 -0.92 9.03 -1.64
CA PHE A 40 -1.66 10.03 -0.89
C PHE A 40 -2.69 9.41 0.06
N GLY A 41 -2.73 9.93 1.28
CA GLY A 41 -3.70 9.51 2.29
C GLY A 41 -3.53 8.08 2.82
N CYS A 42 -2.45 7.37 2.48
CA CYS A 42 -2.15 6.08 3.08
C CYS A 42 -1.89 6.21 4.58
N VAL A 43 -2.30 5.20 5.34
CA VAL A 43 -2.02 5.10 6.78
C VAL A 43 -1.39 3.74 7.07
N LEU A 44 -0.13 3.77 7.52
CA LEU A 44 0.60 2.60 8.01
C LEU A 44 0.84 2.80 9.50
N ARG A 45 0.21 2.00 10.35
CA ARG A 45 0.26 2.16 11.80
C ARG A 45 0.52 0.85 12.50
N SER A 46 1.52 0.81 13.37
CA SER A 46 1.84 -0.39 14.14
C SER A 46 2.48 -0.05 15.47
N GLU A 47 1.80 -0.38 16.56
CA GLU A 47 2.24 -0.10 17.92
C GLU A 47 3.00 -1.27 18.54
N ARG A 48 2.47 -2.52 18.42
CA ARG A 48 2.94 -3.70 19.15
C ARG A 48 3.30 -4.89 18.26
N ALA A 49 3.38 -4.68 16.96
CA ALA A 49 3.88 -5.64 15.98
C ALA A 49 4.73 -4.88 14.96
N THR A 50 4.94 -5.41 13.78
CA THR A 50 5.73 -4.73 12.74
C THR A 50 4.98 -4.72 11.43
N VAL A 51 4.96 -3.59 10.74
CA VAL A 51 4.64 -3.49 9.33
C VAL A 51 5.94 -3.48 8.54
N THR A 52 6.13 -4.45 7.66
CA THR A 52 7.27 -4.47 6.72
C THR A 52 6.78 -4.40 5.29
N VAL A 53 7.42 -3.59 4.46
CA VAL A 53 7.11 -3.47 3.03
C VAL A 53 8.39 -3.65 2.23
N GLY A 54 8.40 -4.67 1.39
CA GLY A 54 9.53 -5.09 0.57
C GLY A 54 9.78 -4.16 -0.62
N ARG A 55 10.95 -4.34 -1.22
CA ARG A 55 11.49 -3.52 -2.33
C ARG A 55 10.48 -3.36 -3.47
N ASP A 56 10.45 -2.15 -4.04
CA ASP A 56 9.69 -1.81 -5.27
C ASP A 56 8.18 -2.04 -5.16
N THR A 57 7.65 -2.21 -3.95
CA THR A 57 6.21 -2.34 -3.67
C THR A 57 5.54 -0.99 -3.69
N ASN A 58 4.34 -0.91 -4.29
CA ASN A 58 3.53 0.31 -4.30
C ASN A 58 2.26 0.14 -3.47
N LEU A 59 2.02 1.10 -2.58
CA LEU A 59 0.82 1.22 -1.76
C LEU A 59 0.03 2.42 -2.28
N GLN A 60 -0.98 2.16 -3.09
CA GLN A 60 -1.73 3.20 -3.79
C GLN A 60 -2.62 4.00 -2.83
N ASP A 61 -3.14 5.12 -3.31
CA ASP A 61 -3.84 6.10 -2.49
C ASP A 61 -4.87 5.50 -1.53
N LEU A 62 -4.91 6.03 -0.31
CA LEU A 62 -5.83 5.64 0.75
C LEU A 62 -5.70 4.17 1.23
N THR A 63 -4.60 3.49 0.93
CA THR A 63 -4.32 2.16 1.48
C THR A 63 -4.11 2.27 3.00
N ILE A 64 -4.70 1.33 3.74
CA ILE A 64 -4.53 1.22 5.19
C ILE A 64 -3.80 -0.08 5.51
N ILE A 65 -2.72 0.00 6.29
CA ILE A 65 -2.05 -1.17 6.86
C ILE A 65 -1.99 -1.01 8.37
N HIS A 66 -2.52 -2.02 9.07
CA HIS A 66 -2.52 -2.04 10.53
C HIS A 66 -2.19 -3.46 11.04
N THR A 67 -1.89 -3.55 12.33
CA THR A 67 -1.48 -4.80 13.00
C THR A 67 -2.12 -4.88 14.36
N ASP A 68 -2.44 -6.10 14.80
CA ASP A 68 -2.73 -6.40 16.19
C ASP A 68 -1.46 -6.83 16.94
N GLU A 69 -1.54 -6.90 18.26
CA GLU A 69 -0.44 -7.37 19.10
C GLU A 69 -0.02 -8.80 18.71
N GLY A 70 1.26 -8.96 18.36
CA GLY A 70 1.81 -10.26 17.95
C GLY A 70 1.41 -10.72 16.53
N VAL A 71 0.64 -9.93 15.78
CA VAL A 71 0.18 -10.27 14.41
C VAL A 71 0.75 -9.26 13.41
N PRO A 72 1.98 -9.46 12.89
CA PRO A 72 2.63 -8.52 11.98
C PRO A 72 1.95 -8.49 10.59
N ALA A 73 2.13 -7.39 9.89
CA ALA A 73 1.82 -7.28 8.46
C ALA A 73 3.13 -7.31 7.65
N ALA A 74 3.32 -8.37 6.87
CA ALA A 74 4.50 -8.56 6.04
C ALA A 74 4.12 -8.51 4.56
N ILE A 75 4.55 -7.46 3.87
CA ILE A 75 4.31 -7.25 2.45
C ILE A 75 5.64 -7.46 1.73
N GLY A 76 5.65 -8.38 0.78
CA GLY A 76 6.80 -8.77 -0.01
C GLY A 76 7.30 -7.70 -0.99
N GLU A 77 8.18 -8.12 -1.87
CA GLU A 77 8.76 -7.27 -2.91
C GLU A 77 7.86 -7.20 -4.15
N ARG A 78 7.90 -6.08 -4.87
CA ARG A 78 7.19 -5.88 -6.15
C ARG A 78 5.68 -6.15 -6.05
N VAL A 79 5.11 -5.98 -4.86
CA VAL A 79 3.67 -6.10 -4.63
C VAL A 79 2.97 -4.83 -5.12
N THR A 80 1.83 -4.98 -5.75
CA THR A 80 0.93 -3.87 -6.04
C THR A 80 -0.26 -3.92 -5.11
N VAL A 81 -0.44 -2.89 -4.29
CA VAL A 81 -1.61 -2.72 -3.42
C VAL A 81 -2.48 -1.60 -3.98
N GLY A 82 -3.64 -1.96 -4.50
CA GLY A 82 -4.58 -1.05 -5.16
C GLY A 82 -5.21 -0.05 -4.19
N HIS A 83 -5.66 1.07 -4.75
CA HIS A 83 -6.30 2.17 -4.02
C HIS A 83 -7.34 1.68 -3.01
N ARG A 84 -7.35 2.27 -1.80
CA ARG A 84 -8.31 1.99 -0.73
C ARG A 84 -8.32 0.53 -0.22
N ALA A 85 -7.28 -0.25 -0.48
CA ALA A 85 -7.17 -1.58 0.09
C ALA A 85 -6.86 -1.50 1.60
N ILE A 86 -7.26 -2.53 2.34
CA ILE A 86 -6.99 -2.68 3.77
C ILE A 86 -6.22 -3.99 3.97
N LEU A 87 -5.04 -3.90 4.57
CA LEU A 87 -4.21 -5.03 4.95
C LEU A 87 -4.06 -5.02 6.47
N HIS A 88 -4.55 -6.06 7.13
CA HIS A 88 -4.56 -6.12 8.58
C HIS A 88 -3.90 -7.41 9.05
N GLY A 89 -2.71 -7.33 9.69
CA GLY A 89 -2.01 -8.46 10.26
C GLY A 89 -1.83 -9.66 9.33
N CYS A 90 -1.48 -9.45 8.08
CA CYS A 90 -1.44 -10.47 7.04
C CYS A 90 -0.06 -10.58 6.37
N THR A 91 0.15 -11.67 5.65
CA THR A 91 1.34 -11.88 4.81
C THR A 91 0.94 -11.81 3.33
N VAL A 92 1.64 -10.97 2.58
CA VAL A 92 1.52 -10.87 1.12
C VAL A 92 2.89 -11.16 0.53
N GLU A 93 3.01 -12.23 -0.23
CA GLU A 93 4.27 -12.64 -0.84
C GLU A 93 4.59 -11.82 -2.10
N ASP A 94 5.82 -12.01 -2.62
CA ASP A 94 6.36 -11.26 -3.75
C ASP A 94 5.46 -11.32 -5.00
N ASP A 95 5.53 -10.26 -5.80
CA ASP A 95 4.86 -10.16 -7.09
C ASP A 95 3.32 -10.30 -7.02
N ALA A 96 2.71 -10.28 -5.82
CA ALA A 96 1.25 -10.36 -5.66
C ALA A 96 0.56 -9.03 -6.02
N LEU A 97 -0.73 -9.12 -6.37
CA LEU A 97 -1.59 -7.97 -6.61
C LEU A 97 -2.79 -8.00 -5.67
N ILE A 98 -2.94 -6.95 -4.89
CA ILE A 98 -4.14 -6.69 -4.09
C ILE A 98 -4.98 -5.66 -4.83
N GLY A 99 -6.18 -6.04 -5.24
CA GLY A 99 -7.08 -5.19 -6.01
C GLY A 99 -7.62 -4.00 -5.20
N MET A 100 -8.08 -2.97 -5.91
CA MET A 100 -8.65 -1.76 -5.31
C MET A 100 -9.79 -2.10 -4.34
N GLY A 101 -9.77 -1.52 -3.14
CA GLY A 101 -10.79 -1.73 -2.12
C GLY A 101 -10.85 -3.14 -1.53
N ALA A 102 -9.90 -4.02 -1.83
CA ALA A 102 -9.85 -5.35 -1.21
C ALA A 102 -9.48 -5.26 0.27
N ILE A 103 -9.94 -6.23 1.07
CA ILE A 103 -9.66 -6.35 2.50
C ILE A 103 -9.01 -7.70 2.75
N VAL A 104 -7.85 -7.68 3.41
CA VAL A 104 -7.11 -8.89 3.81
C VAL A 104 -6.94 -8.86 5.32
N LEU A 105 -7.51 -9.86 6.01
CA LEU A 105 -7.63 -9.90 7.46
C LEU A 105 -6.49 -10.67 8.13
N ASN A 106 -6.47 -10.65 9.47
CA ASN A 106 -5.42 -11.23 10.32
C ASN A 106 -5.05 -12.66 9.96
N GLY A 107 -3.76 -12.92 9.91
CA GLY A 107 -3.22 -14.25 9.64
C GLY A 107 -3.46 -14.76 8.20
N ALA A 108 -4.15 -14.00 7.35
CA ALA A 108 -4.31 -14.38 5.94
C ALA A 108 -2.96 -14.37 5.21
N ARG A 109 -2.80 -15.30 4.27
CA ARG A 109 -1.58 -15.45 3.47
C ARG A 109 -1.92 -15.39 1.98
N ILE A 110 -1.33 -14.42 1.30
CA ILE A 110 -1.45 -14.25 -0.16
C ILE A 110 -0.13 -14.72 -0.78
N GLY A 111 -0.19 -15.81 -1.52
CA GLY A 111 0.98 -16.44 -2.15
C GLY A 111 1.57 -15.61 -3.28
N ALA A 112 2.82 -15.92 -3.62
CA ALA A 112 3.59 -15.19 -4.64
C ALA A 112 2.85 -15.15 -5.99
N GLY A 113 2.77 -13.97 -6.60
CA GLY A 113 2.09 -13.75 -7.86
C GLY A 113 0.58 -13.97 -7.83
N ALA A 114 -0.03 -14.21 -6.68
CA ALA A 114 -1.49 -14.31 -6.56
C ALA A 114 -2.16 -12.96 -6.74
N VAL A 115 -3.41 -12.99 -7.17
CA VAL A 115 -4.25 -11.79 -7.35
C VAL A 115 -5.45 -11.86 -6.42
N VAL A 116 -5.61 -10.85 -5.59
CA VAL A 116 -6.86 -10.59 -4.87
C VAL A 116 -7.64 -9.57 -5.68
N GLY A 117 -8.83 -9.95 -6.15
CA GLY A 117 -9.67 -9.08 -6.99
C GLY A 117 -10.18 -7.85 -6.25
N ALA A 118 -10.53 -6.81 -7.00
CA ALA A 118 -11.07 -5.58 -6.43
C ALA A 118 -12.31 -5.85 -5.56
N GLY A 119 -12.37 -5.21 -4.38
CA GLY A 119 -13.46 -5.37 -3.40
C GLY A 119 -13.58 -6.75 -2.75
N ALA A 120 -12.65 -7.66 -2.98
CA ALA A 120 -12.68 -8.98 -2.34
C ALA A 120 -12.33 -8.90 -0.86
N VAL A 121 -12.89 -9.80 -0.04
CA VAL A 121 -12.61 -9.93 1.39
C VAL A 121 -11.98 -11.28 1.68
N VAL A 122 -10.67 -11.30 1.90
CA VAL A 122 -9.91 -12.46 2.34
C VAL A 122 -10.03 -12.56 3.86
N ARG A 123 -10.60 -13.68 4.34
CA ARG A 123 -10.90 -13.89 5.76
C ARG A 123 -9.64 -14.12 6.57
N GLU A 124 -9.79 -14.01 7.87
CA GLU A 124 -8.74 -14.37 8.84
C GLU A 124 -8.22 -15.80 8.59
N GLY A 125 -6.89 -15.95 8.61
CA GLY A 125 -6.21 -17.21 8.40
C GLY A 125 -6.41 -17.85 7.02
N GLN A 126 -7.10 -17.19 6.10
CA GLN A 126 -7.33 -17.75 4.75
C GLN A 126 -6.05 -17.72 3.94
N GLU A 127 -5.77 -18.84 3.28
CA GLU A 127 -4.67 -18.93 2.30
C GLU A 127 -5.19 -18.75 0.87
N VAL A 128 -4.46 -17.92 0.11
CA VAL A 128 -4.60 -17.75 -1.34
C VAL A 128 -3.31 -18.30 -1.96
N PRO A 129 -3.34 -19.49 -2.60
CA PRO A 129 -2.14 -20.11 -3.13
C PRO A 129 -1.40 -19.24 -4.17
N PRO A 130 -0.10 -19.45 -4.38
CA PRO A 130 0.67 -18.75 -5.39
C PRO A 130 0.04 -18.83 -6.78
N GLY A 131 0.04 -17.70 -7.51
CA GLY A 131 -0.43 -17.64 -8.89
C GLY A 131 -1.93 -17.84 -9.07
N THR A 132 -2.75 -17.81 -8.00
CA THR A 132 -4.20 -17.98 -8.09
C THR A 132 -4.97 -16.66 -7.98
N LEU A 133 -6.25 -16.68 -8.30
CA LEU A 133 -7.17 -15.54 -8.19
C LEU A 133 -8.13 -15.75 -7.01
N ALA A 134 -8.22 -14.78 -6.09
CA ALA A 134 -9.21 -14.75 -5.03
C ALA A 134 -10.21 -13.61 -5.26
N VAL A 135 -11.51 -13.90 -5.38
CA VAL A 135 -12.56 -12.91 -5.67
C VAL A 135 -13.81 -13.13 -4.86
N GLY A 136 -14.51 -12.04 -4.57
CA GLY A 136 -15.82 -12.04 -3.91
C GLY A 136 -15.77 -11.75 -2.41
N VAL A 137 -16.94 -11.77 -1.77
CA VAL A 137 -17.16 -11.51 -0.33
C VAL A 137 -18.02 -12.64 0.23
N PRO A 138 -17.43 -13.61 1.00
CA PRO A 138 -16.01 -13.80 1.23
C PRO A 138 -15.27 -14.23 -0.05
N ALA A 139 -13.96 -13.99 -0.10
CA ALA A 139 -13.15 -14.34 -1.24
C ALA A 139 -13.08 -15.85 -1.47
N LYS A 140 -13.26 -16.27 -2.71
CA LYS A 140 -13.10 -17.67 -3.16
C LYS A 140 -11.92 -17.75 -4.11
N VAL A 141 -11.02 -18.70 -3.83
CA VAL A 141 -9.87 -18.99 -4.69
C VAL A 141 -10.34 -19.67 -5.97
N ARG A 142 -9.76 -19.29 -7.09
CA ARG A 142 -9.98 -19.87 -8.42
C ARG A 142 -8.63 -20.03 -9.12
N GLU A 143 -8.46 -21.12 -9.82
CA GLU A 143 -7.41 -21.23 -10.82
C GLU A 143 -7.75 -20.29 -11.99
N ALA A 144 -6.80 -19.47 -12.41
CA ALA A 144 -6.96 -18.54 -13.52
C ALA A 144 -5.61 -18.34 -14.22
N GLU A 145 -5.63 -18.19 -15.53
CA GLU A 145 -4.48 -17.64 -16.23
C GLU A 145 -4.39 -16.15 -15.88
N LEU A 146 -3.45 -15.82 -15.02
CA LEU A 146 -3.24 -14.44 -14.59
C LEU A 146 -2.31 -13.75 -15.59
N PRO A 147 -2.72 -12.60 -16.14
CA PRO A 147 -1.81 -11.79 -16.95
C PRO A 147 -0.65 -11.28 -16.08
N PRO A 148 0.53 -10.99 -16.66
CA PRO A 148 1.67 -10.44 -15.94
C PRO A 148 1.43 -8.98 -15.51
N VAL A 149 0.30 -8.74 -14.84
CA VAL A 149 -0.16 -7.41 -14.40
C VAL A 149 0.74 -6.79 -13.34
N PRO A 150 1.27 -7.53 -12.34
CA PRO A 150 2.05 -6.93 -11.28
C PRO A 150 3.29 -6.20 -11.78
N ARG A 151 4.06 -6.80 -12.68
CA ARG A 151 5.32 -6.20 -13.16
C ARG A 151 5.14 -4.88 -13.90
N ARG A 152 4.09 -4.75 -14.72
CA ARG A 152 3.79 -3.52 -15.45
C ARG A 152 3.38 -2.39 -14.49
N ASN A 153 2.59 -2.72 -13.46
CA ASN A 153 2.19 -1.76 -12.44
C ASN A 153 3.40 -1.29 -11.63
N VAL A 154 4.26 -2.20 -11.20
CA VAL A 154 5.48 -1.87 -10.43
C VAL A 154 6.33 -0.86 -11.19
N ALA A 155 6.68 -1.14 -12.45
CA ALA A 155 7.48 -0.22 -13.27
C ALA A 155 6.80 1.15 -13.44
N GLY A 156 5.48 1.17 -13.64
CA GLY A 156 4.71 2.41 -13.74
C GLY A 156 4.77 3.23 -12.45
N TYR A 157 4.61 2.60 -11.30
CA TYR A 157 4.65 3.30 -10.01
C TYR A 157 6.04 3.75 -9.59
N LEU A 158 7.11 3.04 -9.98
CA LEU A 158 8.48 3.53 -9.81
C LEU A 158 8.70 4.82 -10.61
N ALA A 159 8.27 4.85 -11.88
CA ALA A 159 8.37 6.04 -12.72
C ALA A 159 7.51 7.20 -12.19
N LEU A 160 6.30 6.92 -11.72
CA LEU A 160 5.44 7.93 -11.11
C LEU A 160 6.04 8.50 -9.82
N ALA A 161 6.60 7.65 -8.96
CA ALA A 161 7.24 8.10 -7.73
C ALA A 161 8.38 9.09 -8.02
N GLU A 162 9.19 8.83 -9.05
CA GLU A 162 10.24 9.75 -9.46
C GLU A 162 9.67 11.08 -9.99
N LEU A 163 8.61 11.02 -10.81
CA LEU A 163 7.93 12.22 -11.28
C LEU A 163 7.40 13.08 -10.12
N TYR A 164 6.76 12.43 -9.13
CA TYR A 164 6.17 13.14 -7.99
C TYR A 164 7.21 13.67 -6.98
N ARG A 165 8.44 13.13 -6.94
CA ARG A 165 9.53 13.72 -6.14
C ARG A 165 9.86 15.16 -6.56
N HIS A 166 9.64 15.49 -7.82
CA HIS A 166 9.95 16.78 -8.42
C HIS A 166 8.69 17.62 -8.71
N ALA A 167 7.51 17.17 -8.28
CA ALA A 167 6.27 17.90 -8.48
C ALA A 167 6.21 19.15 -7.60
N GLU A 168 5.88 20.28 -8.19
CA GLU A 168 5.69 21.54 -7.48
C GLU A 168 4.20 21.76 -7.19
N PRO A 169 3.85 22.41 -6.06
CA PRO A 169 2.48 22.83 -5.81
C PRO A 169 1.99 23.74 -6.95
N ALA A 170 0.79 23.53 -7.44
CA ALA A 170 0.18 24.45 -8.37
C ALA A 170 0.07 25.83 -7.74
N ARG A 171 0.46 26.89 -8.46
CA ARG A 171 0.14 28.26 -8.06
C ARG A 171 -1.38 28.38 -8.07
N GLY A 172 -1.96 28.85 -6.97
CA GLY A 172 -3.39 29.16 -6.92
C GLY A 172 -3.78 30.12 -8.04
N PRO A 173 -5.05 30.19 -8.45
CA PRO A 173 -5.49 31.19 -9.42
C PRO A 173 -5.09 32.56 -8.89
N GLU A 174 -4.34 33.32 -9.71
CA GLU A 174 -4.10 34.74 -9.42
C GLU A 174 -5.47 35.39 -9.38
N HIS A 175 -5.90 35.86 -8.21
CA HIS A 175 -7.07 36.71 -8.12
C HIS A 175 -6.69 38.00 -8.89
N GLY A 176 -7.21 38.14 -10.10
CA GLY A 176 -7.10 39.37 -10.84
C GLY A 176 -7.60 40.53 -9.96
N PRO A 177 -7.08 41.77 -10.16
CA PRO A 177 -7.52 42.94 -9.40
C PRO A 177 -9.04 43.02 -9.50
N GLY A 178 -9.71 43.07 -8.34
CA GLY A 178 -11.15 43.12 -8.24
C GLY A 178 -11.71 44.24 -9.15
N GLU A 179 -12.66 43.88 -9.98
CA GLU A 179 -13.53 44.87 -10.60
C GLU A 179 -14.37 45.47 -9.48
N ASP A 180 -13.95 46.67 -9.07
CA ASP A 180 -14.74 47.55 -8.21
C ASP A 180 -16.04 47.85 -8.97
N HIS A 181 -17.11 47.15 -8.65
CA HIS A 181 -18.43 47.53 -9.04
C HIS A 181 -18.89 48.72 -8.18
N ALA A 182 -18.76 49.91 -8.72
CA ALA A 182 -19.41 51.10 -8.26
C ALA A 182 -20.91 51.09 -8.54
#